data_07ae1bcc3dba5b9aca96a4538b229dcd
#
_entry.id   07ae1bcc3dba5b9aca96a4538b229dcd
#
_cell.length_a   1.000
_cell.length_b   1.000
_cell.length_c   1.000
_cell.angle_alpha   90.00
_cell.angle_beta   90.00
_cell.angle_gamma   90.00
#
_symmetry.space_group_name_H-M   'P 1'
#
loop_
_entity.id
_entity.type
_entity.pdbx_description
1 polymer ?
#
loop_
_entity_poly.entity_id
_entity_poly.type
_entity_poly.pdbx_seq_one_letter_code
_entity_poly.pdbx_strand_id
1 'polypeptide(L)'
;MGEAKQKRDAQRAAEIDELLKIAVEAKLEGLDFLASFTYEQLSDGYNGIGPEFLTPAVREKVSDFLHIFKPAAVGHDLRNEMSDGTRESFHAANDEFYRNCRKLADYYYPWYSRRRYRARAAALVLYGFVSAEHFGWRAWLEAKNRHAAKMASDNSVWKKRR
;
A
#
# COMPACT_ATOMS: atom_id res chain seq x y z
N MET A 1 -15.13 -10.86 -24.49
CA MET A 1 -13.99 -10.77 -23.53
C MET A 1 -13.63 -9.33 -23.15
N GLY A 2 -14.01 -8.31 -23.91
CA GLY A 2 -13.70 -6.89 -23.67
C GLY A 2 -14.48 -6.22 -22.53
N GLU A 3 -15.80 -6.39 -22.48
CA GLU A 3 -16.68 -5.65 -21.56
C GLU A 3 -16.43 -5.96 -20.06
N ALA A 4 -16.19 -7.22 -19.73
CA ALA A 4 -15.93 -7.61 -18.33
C ALA A 4 -14.57 -7.07 -17.82
N LYS A 5 -13.59 -6.91 -18.70
CA LYS A 5 -12.31 -6.28 -18.38
C LYS A 5 -12.51 -4.79 -18.18
N GLN A 6 -13.18 -4.12 -19.10
CA GLN A 6 -13.44 -2.67 -19.03
C GLN A 6 -14.22 -2.29 -17.79
N LYS A 7 -15.22 -3.10 -17.38
CA LYS A 7 -15.96 -2.87 -16.14
C LYS A 7 -15.08 -3.02 -14.90
N ARG A 8 -14.18 -3.99 -14.87
CA ARG A 8 -13.24 -4.16 -13.74
C ARG A 8 -12.26 -3.00 -13.65
N ASP A 9 -11.73 -2.56 -14.79
CA ASP A 9 -10.78 -1.46 -14.85
C ASP A 9 -11.45 -0.15 -14.39
N ALA A 10 -12.69 0.11 -14.80
CA ALA A 10 -13.46 1.25 -14.34
C ALA A 10 -13.80 1.21 -12.83
N GLN A 11 -14.12 0.02 -12.30
CA GLN A 11 -14.39 -0.15 -10.88
C GLN A 11 -13.13 0.07 -10.03
N ARG A 12 -11.99 -0.44 -10.49
CA ARG A 12 -10.70 -0.21 -9.84
C ARG A 12 -10.30 1.26 -9.88
N ALA A 13 -10.61 1.93 -10.98
CA ALA A 13 -10.45 3.35 -11.14
C ALA A 13 -11.17 4.13 -10.05
N ALA A 14 -12.45 3.89 -9.92
CA ALA A 14 -13.27 4.57 -8.93
C ALA A 14 -12.80 4.27 -7.48
N GLU A 15 -12.33 3.05 -7.20
CA GLU A 15 -11.78 2.70 -5.88
C GLU A 15 -10.52 3.53 -5.58
N ILE A 16 -9.58 3.64 -6.52
CA ILE A 16 -8.35 4.41 -6.31
C ILE A 16 -8.63 5.89 -6.10
N ASP A 17 -9.54 6.48 -6.91
CA ASP A 17 -9.93 7.88 -6.76
C ASP A 17 -10.51 8.15 -5.37
N GLU A 18 -11.35 7.26 -4.87
CA GLU A 18 -11.91 7.38 -3.51
C GLU A 18 -10.81 7.27 -2.44
N LEU A 19 -9.88 6.32 -2.58
CA LEU A 19 -8.78 6.14 -1.64
C LEU A 19 -7.85 7.37 -1.60
N LEU A 20 -7.56 7.96 -2.76
CA LEU A 20 -6.74 9.18 -2.84
C LEU A 20 -7.47 10.39 -2.23
N LYS A 21 -8.77 10.52 -2.45
CA LYS A 21 -9.58 11.56 -1.80
C LYS A 21 -9.50 11.46 -0.28
N ILE A 22 -9.71 10.27 0.27
CA ILE A 22 -9.58 10.03 1.72
C ILE A 22 -8.16 10.32 2.20
N ALA A 23 -7.13 9.94 1.43
CA ALA A 23 -5.73 10.21 1.78
C ALA A 23 -5.47 11.73 1.94
N VAL A 24 -6.03 12.55 1.04
CA VAL A 24 -5.94 14.02 1.12
C VAL A 24 -6.70 14.56 2.32
N GLU A 25 -7.96 14.14 2.53
CA GLU A 25 -8.80 14.60 3.64
C GLU A 25 -8.21 14.24 5.01
N ALA A 26 -7.67 13.03 5.14
CA ALA A 26 -7.00 12.56 6.35
C ALA A 26 -5.56 13.10 6.51
N LYS A 27 -5.06 13.89 5.54
CA LYS A 27 -3.72 14.48 5.54
C LYS A 27 -2.62 13.43 5.72
N LEU A 28 -2.69 12.36 4.93
CA LEU A 28 -1.68 11.32 4.97
C LEU A 28 -0.31 11.84 4.55
N GLU A 29 0.74 11.18 4.98
CA GLU A 29 2.11 11.45 4.51
C GLU A 29 2.33 10.82 3.13
N GLY A 30 3.28 11.36 2.37
CA GLY A 30 3.63 10.82 1.05
C GLY A 30 2.68 11.21 -0.09
N LEU A 31 1.81 12.21 0.07
CA LEU A 31 0.91 12.66 -0.99
C LEU A 31 1.68 13.17 -2.23
N ASP A 32 2.79 13.88 -2.04
CA ASP A 32 3.64 14.34 -3.15
C ASP A 32 4.25 13.16 -3.92
N PHE A 33 4.62 12.10 -3.20
CA PHE A 33 5.08 10.86 -3.80
C PHE A 33 3.97 10.22 -4.64
N LEU A 34 2.75 10.10 -4.10
CA LEU A 34 1.60 9.56 -4.84
C LEU A 34 1.27 10.41 -6.08
N ALA A 35 1.34 11.74 -5.98
CA ALA A 35 1.08 12.66 -7.08
C ALA A 35 2.09 12.54 -8.24
N SER A 36 3.25 11.92 -8.02
CA SER A 36 4.25 11.68 -9.07
C SER A 36 3.92 10.51 -10.01
N PHE A 37 2.89 9.72 -9.69
CA PHE A 37 2.49 8.55 -10.48
C PHE A 37 1.27 8.85 -11.36
N THR A 38 1.26 8.23 -12.54
CA THR A 38 0.05 8.19 -13.37
C THR A 38 -0.98 7.26 -12.72
N TYR A 39 -2.24 7.45 -13.11
CA TYR A 39 -3.34 6.60 -12.65
C TYR A 39 -3.07 5.10 -12.93
N GLU A 40 -2.55 4.78 -14.11
CA GLU A 40 -2.21 3.41 -14.51
C GLU A 40 -1.14 2.80 -13.58
N GLN A 41 -0.11 3.58 -13.25
CA GLN A 41 0.94 3.14 -12.31
C GLN A 41 0.38 2.93 -10.88
N LEU A 42 -0.52 3.80 -10.43
CA LEU A 42 -1.22 3.63 -9.15
C LEU A 42 -2.06 2.35 -9.13
N SER A 43 -2.78 2.10 -10.23
CA SER A 43 -3.61 0.90 -10.37
C SER A 43 -2.79 -0.39 -10.40
N ASP A 44 -1.66 -0.38 -11.08
CA ASP A 44 -0.78 -1.55 -11.21
C ASP A 44 -0.01 -1.84 -9.93
N GLY A 45 0.43 -0.79 -9.22
CA GLY A 45 1.22 -0.92 -8.00
C GLY A 45 0.39 -1.23 -6.75
N TYR A 46 -0.90 -0.85 -6.72
CA TYR A 46 -1.77 -1.11 -5.57
C TYR A 46 -2.25 -2.57 -5.55
N ASN A 47 -1.72 -3.36 -4.63
CA ASN A 47 -2.13 -4.74 -4.40
C ASN A 47 -3.23 -4.86 -3.33
N GLY A 48 -3.40 -3.82 -2.51
CA GLY A 48 -4.34 -3.77 -1.41
C GLY A 48 -3.89 -4.57 -0.18
N ILE A 49 -4.54 -4.30 0.94
CA ILE A 49 -4.37 -5.13 2.14
C ILE A 49 -5.28 -6.35 1.96
N GLY A 50 -4.81 -7.36 1.22
CA GLY A 50 -5.52 -8.61 1.07
C GLY A 50 -5.43 -9.45 2.35
N PRO A 51 -6.56 -9.99 2.86
CA PRO A 51 -6.54 -10.84 4.03
C PRO A 51 -5.71 -12.12 3.83
N GLU A 52 -5.48 -12.53 2.59
CA GLU A 52 -4.66 -13.70 2.22
C GLU A 52 -3.17 -13.56 2.56
N PHE A 53 -2.65 -12.33 2.63
CA PHE A 53 -1.26 -12.07 3.03
C PHE A 53 -1.04 -12.12 4.54
N LEU A 54 -2.13 -12.05 5.32
CA LEU A 54 -2.05 -12.02 6.77
C LEU A 54 -2.16 -13.43 7.35
N THR A 55 -1.34 -13.73 8.36
CA THR A 55 -1.55 -14.96 9.13
C THR A 55 -2.92 -14.93 9.82
N PRO A 56 -3.55 -16.11 10.09
CA PRO A 56 -4.86 -16.14 10.73
C PRO A 56 -4.93 -15.32 12.03
N ALA A 57 -3.89 -15.38 12.86
CA ALA A 57 -3.83 -14.65 14.13
C ALA A 57 -3.75 -13.12 13.95
N VAL A 58 -3.06 -12.64 12.91
CA VAL A 58 -3.01 -11.21 12.59
C VAL A 58 -4.34 -10.77 11.99
N ARG A 59 -4.88 -11.57 11.06
CA ARG A 59 -6.17 -11.31 10.41
C ARG A 59 -7.29 -11.11 11.42
N GLU A 60 -7.42 -11.99 12.40
CA GLU A 60 -8.43 -11.90 13.46
C GLU A 60 -8.37 -10.56 14.21
N LYS A 61 -7.16 -10.05 14.48
CA LYS A 61 -6.96 -8.80 15.23
C LYS A 61 -7.26 -7.54 14.42
N VAL A 62 -7.11 -7.58 13.10
CA VAL A 62 -7.14 -6.38 12.25
C VAL A 62 -8.31 -6.34 11.27
N SER A 63 -9.04 -7.44 11.07
CA SER A 63 -10.10 -7.57 10.04
C SER A 63 -11.15 -6.46 10.09
N ASP A 64 -11.57 -6.04 11.27
CA ASP A 64 -12.56 -4.97 11.49
C ASP A 64 -12.10 -3.60 10.95
N PHE A 65 -10.78 -3.42 10.72
CA PHE A 65 -10.17 -2.14 10.41
C PHE A 65 -9.42 -2.12 9.07
N LEU A 66 -9.28 -3.26 8.38
CA LEU A 66 -8.53 -3.31 7.12
C LEU A 66 -9.08 -2.31 6.09
N HIS A 67 -10.41 -2.16 6.02
CA HIS A 67 -11.06 -1.28 5.07
C HIS A 67 -10.69 0.19 5.26
N ILE A 68 -10.50 0.66 6.52
CA ILE A 68 -10.12 2.04 6.78
C ILE A 68 -8.63 2.31 6.51
N PHE A 69 -7.79 1.29 6.45
CA PHE A 69 -6.35 1.43 6.21
C PHE A 69 -5.97 1.34 4.72
N LYS A 70 -6.92 1.02 3.84
CA LYS A 70 -6.68 0.96 2.39
C LYS A 70 -5.99 2.21 1.81
N PRO A 71 -6.36 3.46 2.18
CA PRO A 71 -5.68 4.65 1.66
C PRO A 71 -4.18 4.68 2.00
N ALA A 72 -3.79 4.22 3.19
CA ALA A 72 -2.38 4.13 3.57
C ALA A 72 -1.65 3.01 2.81
N ALA A 73 -2.36 1.92 2.47
CA ALA A 73 -1.79 0.80 1.73
C ALA A 73 -1.39 1.19 0.31
N VAL A 74 -2.11 2.11 -0.35
CA VAL A 74 -1.73 2.59 -1.70
C VAL A 74 -0.29 3.11 -1.71
N GLY A 75 0.05 3.99 -0.78
CA GLY A 75 1.42 4.53 -0.67
C GLY A 75 2.44 3.47 -0.31
N HIS A 76 2.12 2.60 0.63
CA HIS A 76 3.00 1.53 1.08
C HIS A 76 3.30 0.50 -0.03
N ASP A 77 2.30 0.09 -0.79
CA ASP A 77 2.45 -0.86 -1.90
C ASP A 77 3.33 -0.28 -3.01
N LEU A 78 3.14 1.02 -3.34
CA LEU A 78 3.98 1.70 -4.32
C LEU A 78 5.42 1.86 -3.86
N ARG A 79 5.66 2.19 -2.57
CA ARG A 79 7.02 2.22 -2.03
C ARG A 79 7.66 0.85 -2.06
N ASN A 80 6.90 -0.19 -1.83
CA ASN A 80 7.37 -1.57 -1.92
C ASN A 80 7.75 -1.93 -3.37
N GLU A 81 6.89 -1.60 -4.37
CA GLU A 81 7.22 -1.80 -5.80
C GLU A 81 8.47 -1.02 -6.24
N MET A 82 8.71 0.17 -5.68
CA MET A 82 9.87 1.02 -5.98
C MET A 82 11.07 0.75 -5.06
N SER A 83 11.09 -0.40 -4.40
CA SER A 83 12.11 -0.78 -3.42
C SER A 83 13.53 -0.67 -4.00
N ASP A 84 14.39 0.06 -3.28
CA ASP A 84 15.84 0.12 -3.54
C ASP A 84 16.62 -1.02 -2.86
N GLY A 85 15.95 -1.81 -2.02
CA GLY A 85 16.50 -2.93 -1.26
C GLY A 85 17.35 -2.50 -0.06
N THR A 86 17.27 -1.25 0.38
CA THR A 86 17.96 -0.79 1.59
C THR A 86 17.10 -0.96 2.83
N ARG A 87 17.73 -1.15 3.99
CA ARG A 87 17.06 -1.22 5.29
C ARG A 87 16.45 0.13 5.67
N GLU A 88 17.13 1.20 5.33
CA GLU A 88 16.69 2.55 5.63
C GLU A 88 15.36 2.87 4.95
N SER A 89 15.28 2.66 3.63
CA SER A 89 14.04 2.88 2.87
C SER A 89 12.92 1.92 3.29
N PHE A 90 13.24 0.68 3.63
CA PHE A 90 12.28 -0.29 4.18
C PHE A 90 11.64 0.21 5.48
N HIS A 91 12.45 0.66 6.45
CA HIS A 91 11.93 1.18 7.70
C HIS A 91 11.16 2.48 7.49
N ALA A 92 11.66 3.39 6.66
CA ALA A 92 10.96 4.64 6.35
C ALA A 92 9.57 4.41 5.75
N ALA A 93 9.43 3.46 4.82
CA ALA A 93 8.15 3.09 4.21
C ALA A 93 7.16 2.49 5.23
N ASN A 94 7.62 1.60 6.11
CA ASN A 94 6.80 1.00 7.14
C ASN A 94 6.38 2.01 8.23
N ASP A 95 7.29 2.89 8.63
CA ASP A 95 7.00 3.96 9.60
C ASP A 95 5.97 4.94 9.05
N GLU A 96 6.09 5.33 7.77
CA GLU A 96 5.10 6.15 7.07
C GLU A 96 3.73 5.45 7.04
N PHE A 97 3.69 4.17 6.66
CA PHE A 97 2.48 3.37 6.67
C PHE A 97 1.80 3.36 8.05
N TYR A 98 2.56 3.12 9.11
CA TYR A 98 2.05 3.12 10.47
C TYR A 98 1.47 4.48 10.88
N ARG A 99 2.20 5.58 10.61
CA ARG A 99 1.71 6.93 10.91
C ARG A 99 0.44 7.24 10.15
N ASN A 100 0.34 6.83 8.89
CA ASN A 100 -0.84 7.01 8.06
C ASN A 100 -2.04 6.18 8.57
N CYS A 101 -1.84 4.93 8.99
CA CYS A 101 -2.89 4.13 9.62
C CYS A 101 -3.42 4.80 10.91
N ARG A 102 -2.55 5.42 11.70
CA ARG A 102 -2.98 6.18 12.89
C ARG A 102 -3.79 7.42 12.53
N LYS A 103 -3.38 8.17 11.50
CA LYS A 103 -4.15 9.32 10.99
C LYS A 103 -5.54 8.89 10.51
N LEU A 104 -5.64 7.76 9.81
CA LEU A 104 -6.92 7.20 9.38
C LEU A 104 -7.80 6.76 10.55
N ALA A 105 -7.23 6.14 11.58
CA ALA A 105 -7.99 5.84 12.80
C ALA A 105 -8.54 7.10 13.47
N ASP A 106 -7.80 8.21 13.42
CA ASP A 106 -8.22 9.51 13.95
C ASP A 106 -9.23 10.22 13.05
N TYR A 107 -9.13 10.04 11.75
CA TYR A 107 -10.07 10.56 10.75
C TYR A 107 -11.45 9.89 10.85
N TYR A 108 -11.48 8.56 10.98
CA TYR A 108 -12.74 7.81 11.02
C TYR A 108 -13.42 7.79 12.38
N TYR A 109 -12.67 7.95 13.48
CA TYR A 109 -13.22 7.78 14.82
C TYR A 109 -12.89 8.97 15.74
N PRO A 110 -13.88 9.51 16.47
CA PRO A 110 -13.66 10.59 17.41
C PRO A 110 -12.72 10.16 18.55
N TRP A 111 -12.03 11.16 19.15
CA TRP A 111 -10.97 10.94 20.15
C TRP A 111 -11.39 10.10 21.36
N TYR A 112 -12.66 10.14 21.76
CA TYR A 112 -13.22 9.38 22.89
C TYR A 112 -13.72 7.99 22.52
N SER A 113 -13.69 7.58 21.26
CA SER A 113 -14.24 6.32 20.78
C SER A 113 -13.33 5.14 21.11
N ARG A 114 -13.89 4.09 21.72
CA ARG A 114 -13.18 2.81 21.89
C ARG A 114 -12.72 2.20 20.54
N ARG A 115 -13.46 2.46 19.48
CA ARG A 115 -13.08 2.01 18.13
C ARG A 115 -11.77 2.65 17.66
N ARG A 116 -11.54 3.94 17.98
CA ARG A 116 -10.27 4.61 17.66
C ARG A 116 -9.08 3.92 18.32
N TYR A 117 -9.18 3.57 19.60
CA TYR A 117 -8.09 2.86 20.28
C TYR A 117 -7.86 1.46 19.70
N ARG A 118 -8.94 0.73 19.39
CA ARG A 118 -8.83 -0.58 18.73
C ARG A 118 -8.22 -0.47 17.33
N ALA A 119 -8.61 0.54 16.53
CA ALA A 119 -8.02 0.79 15.22
C ALA A 119 -6.52 1.13 15.32
N ARG A 120 -6.12 1.96 16.29
CA ARG A 120 -4.70 2.25 16.52
C ARG A 120 -3.91 1.01 16.98
N ALA A 121 -4.51 0.15 17.78
CA ALA A 121 -3.91 -1.13 18.15
C ALA A 121 -3.77 -2.07 16.94
N ALA A 122 -4.79 -2.12 16.06
CA ALA A 122 -4.73 -2.86 14.79
C ALA A 122 -3.63 -2.31 13.87
N ALA A 123 -3.46 -0.99 13.79
CA ALA A 123 -2.36 -0.37 13.04
C ALA A 123 -0.98 -0.80 13.56
N LEU A 124 -0.81 -0.91 14.88
CA LEU A 124 0.44 -1.38 15.49
C LEU A 124 0.70 -2.86 15.17
N VAL A 125 -0.34 -3.69 15.17
CA VAL A 125 -0.22 -5.11 14.79
C VAL A 125 0.18 -5.25 13.31
N LEU A 126 -0.42 -4.45 12.41
CA LEU A 126 -0.04 -4.42 11.00
C LEU A 126 1.39 -3.94 10.81
N TYR A 127 1.80 -2.87 11.51
CA TYR A 127 3.18 -2.38 11.48
C TYR A 127 4.18 -3.46 11.90
N GLY A 128 3.91 -4.17 12.99
CA GLY A 128 4.76 -5.29 13.43
C GLY A 128 4.84 -6.40 12.37
N PHE A 129 3.76 -6.67 11.65
CA PHE A 129 3.73 -7.67 10.59
C PHE A 129 4.53 -7.24 9.35
N VAL A 130 4.28 -6.02 8.82
CA VAL A 130 4.98 -5.53 7.61
C VAL A 130 6.44 -5.22 7.87
N SER A 131 6.83 -4.95 9.12
CA SER A 131 8.22 -4.69 9.53
C SER A 131 9.00 -5.97 9.90
N ALA A 132 8.32 -7.14 9.96
CA ALA A 132 8.96 -8.38 10.34
C ALA A 132 9.97 -8.87 9.28
N GLU A 133 11.11 -9.36 9.72
CA GLU A 133 12.21 -9.85 8.88
C GLU A 133 11.74 -10.92 7.88
N HIS A 134 10.94 -11.87 8.34
CA HIS A 134 10.50 -13.01 7.55
C HIS A 134 9.41 -12.70 6.53
N PHE A 135 8.67 -11.60 6.71
CA PHE A 135 7.56 -11.22 5.83
C PHE A 135 7.88 -9.94 5.07
N GLY A 136 7.92 -8.80 5.75
CA GLY A 136 8.06 -7.50 5.11
C GLY A 136 9.41 -7.31 4.45
N TRP A 137 10.51 -7.58 5.14
CA TRP A 137 11.84 -7.43 4.56
C TRP A 137 12.08 -8.33 3.36
N ARG A 138 11.62 -9.57 3.43
CA ARG A 138 11.72 -10.49 2.30
C ARG A 138 10.91 -10.02 1.10
N ALA A 139 9.67 -9.56 1.32
CA ALA A 139 8.83 -8.99 0.27
C ALA A 139 9.48 -7.74 -0.36
N TRP A 140 10.11 -6.89 0.45
CA TRP A 140 10.86 -5.71 0.00
C TRP A 140 12.02 -6.06 -0.93
N LEU A 141 12.80 -7.09 -0.61
CA LEU A 141 13.90 -7.57 -1.46
C LEU A 141 13.40 -8.22 -2.76
N GLU A 142 12.30 -8.96 -2.68
CA GLU A 142 11.68 -9.57 -3.86
C GLU A 142 11.13 -8.49 -4.81
N ALA A 143 10.53 -7.41 -4.29
CA ALA A 143 10.07 -6.28 -5.07
C ALA A 143 11.21 -5.56 -5.81
N LYS A 144 12.34 -5.31 -5.14
CA LYS A 144 13.56 -4.80 -5.80
C LYS A 144 13.97 -5.64 -6.99
N ASN A 145 13.97 -6.96 -6.84
CA ASN A 145 14.38 -7.86 -7.91
C ASN A 145 13.39 -7.84 -9.08
N ARG A 146 12.09 -7.78 -8.81
CA ARG A 146 11.05 -7.63 -9.85
C ARG A 146 11.20 -6.31 -10.60
N HIS A 147 11.42 -5.21 -9.88
CA HIS A 147 11.62 -3.90 -10.49
C HIS A 147 12.85 -3.88 -11.40
N ALA A 148 13.97 -4.40 -10.95
CA ALA A 148 15.19 -4.51 -11.74
C ALA A 148 15.00 -5.37 -13.02
N ALA A 149 14.27 -6.48 -12.92
CA ALA A 149 13.95 -7.33 -14.08
C ALA A 149 13.04 -6.61 -15.08
N LYS A 150 12.05 -5.83 -14.62
CA LYS A 150 11.16 -5.03 -15.47
C LYS A 150 11.97 -3.97 -16.24
N MET A 151 12.83 -3.22 -15.57
CA MET A 151 13.70 -2.21 -16.20
C MET A 151 14.66 -2.82 -17.23
N ALA A 152 15.20 -4.01 -16.96
CA ALA A 152 16.07 -4.71 -17.90
C ALA A 152 15.31 -5.16 -19.16
N SER A 153 14.06 -5.63 -19.03
CA SER A 153 13.23 -6.02 -20.16
C SER A 153 12.88 -4.83 -21.04
N ASP A 154 12.49 -3.71 -20.45
CA ASP A 154 12.14 -2.49 -21.19
C ASP A 154 13.33 -1.95 -21.98
N ASN A 155 14.53 -1.92 -21.39
CA ASN A 155 15.74 -1.55 -22.09
C ASN A 155 16.12 -2.48 -23.24
N SER A 156 15.79 -3.77 -23.18
CA SER A 156 16.03 -4.75 -24.25
C SER A 156 15.13 -4.51 -25.46
N VAL A 157 13.90 -4.05 -25.24
CA VAL A 157 12.93 -3.70 -26.31
C VAL A 157 13.41 -2.48 -27.09
N TRP A 158 13.96 -1.47 -26.40
CA TRP A 158 14.51 -0.27 -27.05
C TRP A 158 15.76 -0.56 -27.90
N LYS A 159 16.63 -1.47 -27.46
CA LYS A 159 17.84 -1.88 -28.21
C LYS A 159 17.50 -2.65 -29.51
N LYS A 160 16.37 -3.35 -29.57
CA LYS A 160 15.94 -4.09 -30.76
C LYS A 160 15.23 -3.25 -31.84
N ARG A 161 14.89 -1.99 -31.50
CA ARG A 161 14.22 -1.04 -32.42
C ARG A 161 15.16 -0.04 -33.11
N ARG A 162 16.46 -0.12 -32.84
CA ARG A 162 17.52 0.62 -33.54
C ARG A 162 18.25 -0.31 -34.51
#